data_a133a8e4f328b352762fb292bdc405d4
#
_entry.id   a133a8e4f328b352762fb292bdc405d4
#
_cell.length_a   1.000
_cell.length_b   1.000
_cell.length_c   1.000
_cell.angle_alpha   90.00
_cell.angle_beta   90.00
_cell.angle_gamma   90.00
#
_symmetry.space_group_name_H-M   'P 1'
#
loop_
_entity.id
_entity.type
_entity.pdbx_description
1 polymer ?
#
loop_
_entity_poly.entity_id
_entity_poly.type
_entity_poly.pdbx_seq_one_letter_code
_entity_poly.pdbx_strand_id
1 'polypeptide(L)'
;MPRETRYSASQTQFGVLQNMTPNDVERFFSRSDDSYFFARWGRPIAPIAFGIEDQSIATLKGAIEVTCAMVGHLIAETDPELGTNLMFFFIRDWDELLAVPDLDRIMPNLSDLIGRLQAAESQQYRSFRFDDQGAIKACFVFVRMDKELSKMSADALFLMQVVQSFLVWSDRAFQYQSPLAIAPNGHTVLRAEVADVIRA
;
A
#
# COMPACT_ATOMS: atom_id res chain seq x y z
N MET A 1 42.29 47.26 -15.78
CA MET A 1 42.02 46.32 -14.69
C MET A 1 40.54 45.97 -14.80
N PRO A 2 40.17 44.77 -15.29
CA PRO A 2 38.79 44.37 -15.30
C PRO A 2 38.44 43.66 -13.99
N ARG A 3 37.25 43.99 -13.45
CA ARG A 3 36.68 43.40 -12.23
C ARG A 3 36.15 42.00 -12.55
N GLU A 4 36.66 40.97 -11.88
CA GLU A 4 36.12 39.62 -11.89
C GLU A 4 34.76 39.63 -11.14
N THR A 5 33.71 39.33 -11.85
CA THR A 5 32.40 39.06 -11.28
C THR A 5 32.37 37.59 -10.87
N ARG A 6 32.47 37.33 -9.59
CA ARG A 6 32.30 35.97 -9.03
C ARG A 6 30.82 35.60 -9.11
N TYR A 7 30.52 34.65 -9.99
CA TYR A 7 29.26 33.95 -9.96
C TYR A 7 29.29 32.96 -8.78
N SER A 8 28.52 33.27 -7.75
CA SER A 8 28.18 32.35 -6.69
C SER A 8 27.23 31.31 -7.26
N ALA A 9 27.72 30.11 -7.50
CA ALA A 9 26.90 28.97 -7.84
C ALA A 9 26.09 28.59 -6.59
N SER A 10 24.79 28.84 -6.63
CA SER A 10 23.81 28.28 -5.70
C SER A 10 23.91 26.76 -5.79
N GLN A 11 24.48 26.13 -4.79
CA GLN A 11 24.41 24.69 -4.61
C GLN A 11 22.95 24.33 -4.36
N THR A 12 22.29 23.86 -5.40
CA THR A 12 21.01 23.15 -5.30
C THR A 12 21.26 21.94 -4.43
N GLN A 13 20.80 21.96 -3.18
CA GLN A 13 20.75 20.84 -2.29
C GLN A 13 19.86 19.75 -2.90
N PHE A 14 20.43 18.91 -3.75
CA PHE A 14 19.91 17.56 -3.95
C PHE A 14 20.09 16.86 -2.61
N GLY A 15 18.95 16.56 -1.96
CA GLY A 15 18.94 15.90 -0.68
C GLY A 15 19.84 14.67 -0.73
N VAL A 16 20.80 14.63 0.17
CA VAL A 16 21.61 13.47 0.44
C VAL A 16 20.65 12.32 0.69
N LEU A 17 20.70 11.30 -0.16
CA LEU A 17 20.06 10.00 0.10
C LEU A 17 20.57 9.54 1.46
N GLN A 18 19.79 9.70 2.50
CA GLN A 18 20.10 9.12 3.79
C GLN A 18 20.01 7.61 3.58
N ASN A 19 21.16 6.95 3.53
CA ASN A 19 21.22 5.50 3.50
C ASN A 19 20.46 4.99 4.73
N MET A 20 19.33 4.30 4.51
CA MET A 20 18.59 3.68 5.59
C MET A 20 19.47 2.71 6.34
N THR A 21 19.45 2.82 7.65
CA THR A 21 20.14 1.85 8.52
C THR A 21 19.29 0.59 8.67
N PRO A 22 19.86 -0.57 9.05
CA PRO A 22 19.08 -1.76 9.38
C PRO A 22 17.96 -1.49 10.39
N ASN A 23 18.20 -0.65 11.39
CA ASN A 23 17.20 -0.26 12.39
C ASN A 23 16.03 0.53 11.78
N ASP A 24 16.27 1.34 10.75
CA ASP A 24 15.20 2.07 10.06
C ASP A 24 14.31 1.09 9.30
N VAL A 25 14.88 0.04 8.70
CA VAL A 25 14.13 -1.03 8.03
C VAL A 25 13.33 -1.84 9.04
N GLU A 26 13.96 -2.24 10.15
CA GLU A 26 13.32 -3.03 11.20
C GLU A 26 12.05 -2.35 11.75
N ARG A 27 12.06 -1.04 11.89
CA ARG A 27 10.90 -0.25 12.37
C ARG A 27 9.66 -0.39 11.50
N PHE A 28 9.80 -0.65 10.20
CA PHE A 28 8.65 -0.88 9.32
C PHE A 28 7.93 -2.21 9.59
N PHE A 29 8.59 -3.15 10.27
CA PHE A 29 8.10 -4.51 10.49
C PHE A 29 7.98 -4.89 11.97
N SER A 30 8.42 -4.02 12.89
CA SER A 30 8.26 -4.17 14.34
C SER A 30 6.93 -3.60 14.80
N ARG A 31 6.08 -4.44 15.38
CA ARG A 31 4.72 -4.10 15.83
C ARG A 31 4.71 -3.41 17.19
N SER A 32 3.54 -2.94 17.60
CA SER A 32 3.33 -2.30 18.90
C SER A 32 3.52 -3.23 20.09
N ASP A 33 3.44 -4.54 19.89
CA ASP A 33 3.72 -5.59 20.88
C ASP A 33 5.19 -6.08 20.84
N ASP A 34 6.07 -5.35 20.13
CA ASP A 34 7.47 -5.64 19.87
C ASP A 34 7.73 -6.95 19.10
N SER A 35 6.70 -7.56 18.52
CA SER A 35 6.88 -8.67 17.58
C SER A 35 7.38 -8.16 16.23
N TYR A 36 8.27 -8.92 15.59
CA TYR A 36 8.75 -8.67 14.24
C TYR A 36 8.09 -9.63 13.27
N PHE A 37 7.53 -9.11 12.18
CA PHE A 37 6.96 -9.95 11.12
C PHE A 37 7.20 -9.33 9.76
N PHE A 38 7.83 -10.09 8.87
CA PHE A 38 8.11 -9.71 7.50
C PHE A 38 7.65 -10.80 6.54
N ALA A 39 6.89 -10.44 5.51
CA ALA A 39 6.54 -11.34 4.42
C ALA A 39 6.40 -10.58 3.10
N ARG A 40 6.69 -11.27 2.00
CA ARG A 40 6.59 -10.84 0.61
C ARG A 40 5.66 -11.75 -0.17
N TRP A 41 5.24 -11.28 -1.33
CA TRP A 41 4.48 -12.10 -2.28
C TRP A 41 5.33 -13.26 -2.80
N GLY A 42 4.78 -14.49 -2.69
CA GLY A 42 5.41 -15.72 -3.16
C GLY A 42 4.96 -16.16 -4.55
N ARG A 43 4.00 -15.42 -5.16
CA ARG A 43 3.39 -15.76 -6.45
C ARG A 43 2.98 -14.52 -7.22
N PRO A 44 2.76 -14.59 -8.56
CA PRO A 44 2.25 -13.47 -9.34
C PRO A 44 0.96 -12.89 -8.77
N ILE A 45 0.80 -11.57 -8.84
CA ILE A 45 -0.38 -10.87 -8.35
C ILE A 45 -1.47 -10.90 -9.43
N ALA A 46 -2.66 -11.41 -9.06
CA ALA A 46 -3.87 -11.40 -9.87
C ALA A 46 -4.91 -10.49 -9.21
N PRO A 47 -4.99 -9.18 -9.57
CA PRO A 47 -5.79 -8.20 -8.87
C PRO A 47 -7.25 -8.19 -9.32
N ILE A 48 -8.16 -7.82 -8.40
CA ILE A 48 -9.54 -7.44 -8.67
C ILE A 48 -9.95 -6.30 -7.73
N ALA A 49 -10.90 -5.47 -8.17
CA ALA A 49 -11.44 -4.40 -7.35
C ALA A 49 -12.97 -4.35 -7.41
N PHE A 50 -13.59 -4.00 -6.29
CA PHE A 50 -15.02 -3.84 -6.11
C PHE A 50 -15.31 -2.45 -5.54
N GLY A 51 -16.45 -1.85 -5.94
CA GLY A 51 -16.91 -0.58 -5.40
C GLY A 51 -16.17 0.66 -5.93
N ILE A 52 -15.50 0.56 -7.09
CA ILE A 52 -14.91 1.69 -7.80
C ILE A 52 -15.62 1.90 -9.14
N GLU A 53 -15.56 3.13 -9.64
CA GLU A 53 -16.11 3.48 -10.96
C GLU A 53 -15.16 3.02 -12.07
N ASP A 54 -15.70 2.68 -13.23
CA ASP A 54 -14.95 2.18 -14.40
C ASP A 54 -13.78 3.09 -14.78
N GLN A 55 -13.97 4.42 -14.71
CA GLN A 55 -12.91 5.40 -14.99
C GLN A 55 -11.72 5.29 -14.01
N SER A 56 -11.93 4.76 -12.82
CA SER A 56 -10.89 4.61 -11.78
C SER A 56 -10.12 3.28 -11.90
N ILE A 57 -10.66 2.30 -12.64
CA ILE A 57 -10.01 0.99 -12.84
C ILE A 57 -8.64 1.15 -13.49
N ALA A 58 -8.52 2.00 -14.52
CA ALA A 58 -7.26 2.24 -15.21
C ALA A 58 -6.19 2.84 -14.27
N THR A 59 -6.57 3.74 -13.38
CA THR A 59 -5.67 4.34 -12.40
C THR A 59 -5.17 3.31 -11.38
N LEU A 60 -6.07 2.46 -10.84
CA LEU A 60 -5.67 1.39 -9.94
C LEU A 60 -4.74 0.38 -10.63
N LYS A 61 -5.08 -0.02 -11.86
CA LYS A 61 -4.24 -0.90 -12.68
C LYS A 61 -2.85 -0.31 -12.89
N GLY A 62 -2.76 0.96 -13.26
CA GLY A 62 -1.49 1.68 -13.42
C GLY A 62 -0.66 1.70 -12.13
N ALA A 63 -1.26 1.91 -10.97
CA ALA A 63 -0.58 1.87 -9.68
C ALA A 63 0.00 0.47 -9.39
N ILE A 64 -0.73 -0.61 -9.71
CA ILE A 64 -0.26 -1.99 -9.55
C ILE A 64 0.90 -2.27 -10.51
N GLU A 65 0.75 -1.93 -11.80
CA GLU A 65 1.75 -2.15 -12.83
C GLU A 65 3.08 -1.44 -12.50
N VAL A 66 3.02 -0.18 -12.13
CA VAL A 66 4.20 0.60 -11.74
C VAL A 66 4.88 0.02 -10.51
N THR A 67 4.11 -0.36 -9.49
CA THR A 67 4.68 -0.94 -8.27
C THR A 67 5.30 -2.31 -8.54
N CYS A 68 4.63 -3.18 -9.30
CA CYS A 68 5.17 -4.47 -9.70
C CYS A 68 6.45 -4.32 -10.53
N ALA A 69 6.46 -3.42 -11.52
CA ALA A 69 7.62 -3.16 -12.35
C ALA A 69 8.83 -2.65 -11.54
N MET A 70 8.57 -1.80 -10.54
CA MET A 70 9.61 -1.25 -9.67
C MET A 70 10.39 -2.33 -8.90
N VAL A 71 9.72 -3.44 -8.56
CA VAL A 71 10.29 -4.54 -7.77
C VAL A 71 10.53 -5.81 -8.58
N GLY A 72 10.28 -5.79 -9.89
CA GLY A 72 10.41 -6.96 -10.75
C GLY A 72 9.39 -8.06 -10.44
N HIS A 73 8.23 -7.72 -9.83
CA HIS A 73 7.20 -8.69 -9.50
C HIS A 73 6.23 -8.93 -10.67
N LEU A 74 5.75 -10.16 -10.83
CA LEU A 74 4.88 -10.53 -11.94
C LEU A 74 3.41 -10.25 -11.62
N ILE A 75 2.67 -9.84 -12.67
CA ILE A 75 1.21 -9.75 -12.67
C ILE A 75 0.67 -10.89 -13.52
N ALA A 76 -0.41 -11.51 -13.08
CA ALA A 76 -1.12 -12.55 -13.81
C ALA A 76 -2.59 -12.12 -14.02
N GLU A 77 -3.24 -12.68 -15.03
CA GLU A 77 -4.68 -12.47 -15.23
C GLU A 77 -5.50 -13.25 -14.19
N THR A 78 -4.99 -14.43 -13.79
CA THR A 78 -5.66 -15.30 -12.82
C THR A 78 -4.64 -15.98 -11.92
N ASP A 79 -5.02 -16.19 -10.65
CA ASP A 79 -4.32 -17.09 -9.72
C ASP A 79 -4.88 -18.50 -9.87
N PRO A 80 -4.05 -19.55 -10.05
CA PRO A 80 -4.53 -20.91 -10.31
C PRO A 80 -5.27 -21.56 -9.13
N GLU A 81 -5.09 -21.07 -7.91
CA GLU A 81 -5.74 -21.59 -6.71
C GLU A 81 -6.99 -20.76 -6.33
N LEU A 82 -6.89 -19.44 -6.42
CA LEU A 82 -7.87 -18.51 -5.87
C LEU A 82 -8.66 -17.75 -6.95
N GLY A 83 -8.27 -17.86 -8.22
CA GLY A 83 -8.78 -17.00 -9.31
C GLY A 83 -8.18 -15.59 -9.26
N THR A 84 -8.35 -14.90 -8.14
CA THR A 84 -7.70 -13.60 -7.82
C THR A 84 -7.09 -13.67 -6.42
N ASN A 85 -5.98 -12.97 -6.20
CA ASN A 85 -5.25 -13.03 -4.94
C ASN A 85 -4.96 -11.65 -4.32
N LEU A 86 -5.17 -10.55 -5.05
CA LEU A 86 -5.15 -9.19 -4.50
C LEU A 86 -6.50 -8.54 -4.73
N MET A 87 -7.32 -8.44 -3.68
CA MET A 87 -8.70 -8.01 -3.77
C MET A 87 -8.88 -6.68 -3.04
N PHE A 88 -9.39 -5.67 -3.76
CA PHE A 88 -9.71 -4.37 -3.18
C PHE A 88 -11.24 -4.21 -3.06
N PHE A 89 -11.69 -3.81 -1.87
CA PHE A 89 -13.08 -3.50 -1.59
C PHE A 89 -13.18 -2.04 -1.14
N PHE A 90 -13.72 -1.19 -2.00
CA PHE A 90 -14.04 0.20 -1.68
C PHE A 90 -15.50 0.28 -1.28
N ILE A 91 -15.76 0.61 -0.02
CA ILE A 91 -17.08 0.60 0.60
C ILE A 91 -17.36 1.97 1.23
N ARG A 92 -18.62 2.29 1.45
CA ARG A 92 -19.04 3.50 2.19
C ARG A 92 -19.22 3.19 3.67
N ASP A 93 -19.71 1.98 3.95
CA ASP A 93 -19.91 1.49 5.31
C ASP A 93 -19.37 0.07 5.45
N TRP A 94 -18.84 -0.27 6.63
CA TRP A 94 -18.32 -1.60 6.93
C TRP A 94 -19.37 -2.70 6.79
N ASP A 95 -20.66 -2.39 7.07
CA ASP A 95 -21.77 -3.35 6.98
C ASP A 95 -22.03 -3.82 5.54
N GLU A 96 -21.60 -3.07 4.52
CA GLU A 96 -21.71 -3.50 3.12
C GLU A 96 -20.96 -4.82 2.85
N LEU A 97 -19.91 -5.11 3.63
CA LEU A 97 -19.17 -6.36 3.50
C LEU A 97 -19.98 -7.60 3.87
N LEU A 98 -21.00 -7.46 4.71
CA LEU A 98 -21.92 -8.57 5.04
C LEU A 98 -22.79 -9.00 3.86
N ALA A 99 -22.98 -8.13 2.88
CA ALA A 99 -23.74 -8.41 1.67
C ALA A 99 -22.88 -8.97 0.52
N VAL A 100 -21.54 -9.03 0.68
CA VAL A 100 -20.65 -9.59 -0.34
C VAL A 100 -20.75 -11.11 -0.31
N PRO A 101 -21.17 -11.76 -1.43
CA PRO A 101 -21.34 -13.20 -1.47
C PRO A 101 -20.07 -13.96 -1.09
N ASP A 102 -20.21 -14.99 -0.26
CA ASP A 102 -19.13 -15.90 0.17
C ASP A 102 -17.94 -15.23 0.88
N LEU A 103 -18.00 -13.93 1.19
CA LEU A 103 -16.89 -13.26 1.89
C LEU A 103 -16.70 -13.80 3.30
N ASP A 104 -17.75 -14.18 3.99
CA ASP A 104 -17.76 -14.82 5.31
C ASP A 104 -17.05 -16.19 5.31
N ARG A 105 -17.08 -16.91 4.17
CA ARG A 105 -16.35 -18.17 4.00
C ARG A 105 -14.85 -17.96 3.86
N ILE A 106 -14.45 -16.84 3.26
CA ILE A 106 -13.03 -16.46 3.08
C ILE A 106 -12.51 -15.74 4.32
N MET A 107 -13.38 -14.98 4.99
CA MET A 107 -13.07 -14.20 6.20
C MET A 107 -13.88 -14.70 7.39
N PRO A 108 -13.42 -15.75 8.09
CA PRO A 108 -14.09 -16.25 9.30
C PRO A 108 -14.26 -15.13 10.33
N ASN A 109 -15.41 -15.10 11.01
CA ASN A 109 -15.78 -14.09 11.99
C ASN A 109 -15.87 -12.65 11.40
N LEU A 110 -16.33 -12.52 10.16
CA LEU A 110 -16.47 -11.24 9.46
C LEU A 110 -17.30 -10.23 10.28
N SER A 111 -18.41 -10.66 10.88
CA SER A 111 -19.26 -9.79 11.71
C SER A 111 -18.52 -9.22 12.94
N ASP A 112 -17.73 -10.04 13.64
CA ASP A 112 -16.94 -9.59 14.79
C ASP A 112 -15.81 -8.64 14.34
N LEU A 113 -15.21 -8.90 13.18
CA LEU A 113 -14.22 -8.02 12.57
C LEU A 113 -14.84 -6.64 12.29
N ILE A 114 -16.01 -6.61 11.64
CA ILE A 114 -16.72 -5.37 11.32
C ILE A 114 -17.01 -4.58 12.59
N GLY A 115 -17.55 -5.21 13.63
CA GLY A 115 -17.82 -4.55 14.91
C GLY A 115 -16.57 -3.90 15.51
N ARG A 116 -15.41 -4.55 15.43
CA ARG A 116 -14.13 -3.99 15.90
C ARG A 116 -13.67 -2.81 15.04
N LEU A 117 -13.80 -2.90 13.71
CA LEU A 117 -13.41 -1.83 12.79
C LEU A 117 -14.29 -0.59 12.97
N GLN A 118 -15.59 -0.76 13.21
CA GLN A 118 -16.52 0.30 13.51
C GLN A 118 -16.20 0.96 14.86
N ALA A 119 -15.98 0.16 15.90
CA ALA A 119 -15.63 0.67 17.24
C ALA A 119 -14.29 1.43 17.26
N ALA A 120 -13.34 1.04 16.40
CA ALA A 120 -12.05 1.72 16.24
C ALA A 120 -12.09 2.88 15.23
N GLU A 121 -13.25 3.20 14.65
CA GLU A 121 -13.43 4.19 13.59
C GLU A 121 -12.44 4.00 12.41
N SER A 122 -12.06 2.75 12.13
CA SER A 122 -11.06 2.42 11.13
C SER A 122 -11.50 2.85 9.73
N GLN A 123 -10.58 3.39 8.95
CA GLN A 123 -10.81 3.75 7.54
C GLN A 123 -10.39 2.64 6.59
N GLN A 124 -9.48 1.77 7.03
CA GLN A 124 -8.93 0.72 6.17
C GLN A 124 -8.51 -0.48 7.01
N TYR A 125 -8.57 -1.64 6.36
CA TYR A 125 -8.12 -2.91 6.96
C TYR A 125 -7.50 -3.79 5.88
N ARG A 126 -6.46 -4.55 6.23
CA ARG A 126 -5.82 -5.54 5.35
C ARG A 126 -5.75 -6.88 6.03
N SER A 127 -6.13 -7.91 5.29
CA SER A 127 -6.02 -9.29 5.73
C SER A 127 -5.15 -10.07 4.75
N PHE A 128 -4.05 -10.60 5.25
CA PHE A 128 -3.12 -11.39 4.45
C PHE A 128 -3.38 -12.88 4.67
N ARG A 129 -3.11 -13.68 3.63
CA ARG A 129 -3.00 -15.13 3.69
C ARG A 129 -1.61 -15.51 3.25
N PHE A 130 -1.06 -16.51 3.92
CA PHE A 130 0.30 -16.98 3.69
C PHE A 130 0.27 -18.41 3.19
N ASP A 131 1.28 -18.76 2.41
CA ASP A 131 1.56 -20.14 2.04
C ASP A 131 2.36 -20.86 3.13
N ASP A 132 2.68 -22.14 2.90
CA ASP A 132 3.41 -22.99 3.87
C ASP A 132 4.87 -22.51 4.10
N GLN A 133 5.39 -21.63 3.25
CA GLN A 133 6.72 -21.04 3.39
C GLN A 133 6.68 -19.67 4.07
N GLY A 134 5.49 -19.18 4.41
CA GLY A 134 5.27 -17.87 5.03
C GLY A 134 5.25 -16.72 4.04
N ALA A 135 5.25 -16.96 2.72
CA ALA A 135 5.10 -15.91 1.72
C ALA A 135 3.62 -15.50 1.55
N ILE A 136 3.39 -14.25 1.16
CA ILE A 136 2.03 -13.77 0.90
C ILE A 136 1.48 -14.52 -0.31
N LYS A 137 0.33 -15.17 -0.13
CA LYS A 137 -0.40 -15.80 -1.22
C LYS A 137 -1.69 -15.07 -1.58
N ALA A 138 -2.26 -14.29 -0.66
CA ALA A 138 -3.38 -13.40 -0.95
C ALA A 138 -3.43 -12.22 0.02
N CYS A 139 -4.00 -11.10 -0.46
CA CYS A 139 -4.28 -9.92 0.34
C CYS A 139 -5.68 -9.38 0.02
N PHE A 140 -6.47 -9.17 1.07
CA PHE A 140 -7.77 -8.51 1.01
C PHE A 140 -7.61 -7.11 1.58
N VAL A 141 -7.88 -6.10 0.78
CA VAL A 141 -7.77 -4.69 1.13
C VAL A 141 -9.17 -4.09 1.22
N PHE A 142 -9.55 -3.65 2.38
CA PHE A 142 -10.83 -3.00 2.64
C PHE A 142 -10.60 -1.52 2.91
N VAL A 143 -11.29 -0.65 2.19
CA VAL A 143 -11.16 0.81 2.29
C VAL A 143 -12.55 1.41 2.45
N ARG A 144 -12.82 1.97 3.62
CA ARG A 144 -14.06 2.73 3.86
C ARG A 144 -13.87 4.16 3.38
N MET A 145 -14.56 4.50 2.29
CA MET A 145 -14.49 5.81 1.65
C MET A 145 -15.27 6.86 2.45
N ASP A 146 -14.61 7.45 3.43
CA ASP A 146 -15.13 8.56 4.21
C ASP A 146 -14.85 9.92 3.56
N LYS A 147 -15.22 11.00 4.25
CA LYS A 147 -15.04 12.38 3.75
C LYS A 147 -13.58 12.74 3.52
N GLU A 148 -12.64 12.16 4.28
CA GLU A 148 -11.21 12.50 4.16
C GLU A 148 -10.57 11.72 3.01
N LEU A 149 -10.79 10.42 2.91
CA LEU A 149 -10.28 9.62 1.81
C LEU A 149 -10.90 10.02 0.46
N SER A 150 -12.15 10.47 0.45
CA SER A 150 -12.82 10.97 -0.77
C SER A 150 -12.25 12.31 -1.30
N LYS A 151 -11.44 13.02 -0.51
CA LYS A 151 -10.73 14.23 -0.96
C LYS A 151 -9.38 13.91 -1.62
N MET A 152 -8.87 12.70 -1.44
CA MET A 152 -7.61 12.29 -2.07
C MET A 152 -7.81 12.12 -3.57
N SER A 153 -6.78 12.42 -4.35
CA SER A 153 -6.77 12.04 -5.77
C SER A 153 -6.75 10.50 -5.90
N ALA A 154 -7.38 9.98 -6.96
CA ALA A 154 -7.41 8.54 -7.21
C ALA A 154 -5.98 7.95 -7.31
N ASP A 155 -5.05 8.68 -7.96
CA ASP A 155 -3.64 8.27 -8.08
C ASP A 155 -2.99 8.08 -6.69
N ALA A 156 -3.16 9.05 -5.79
CA ALA A 156 -2.60 8.98 -4.45
C ALA A 156 -3.24 7.87 -3.62
N LEU A 157 -4.57 7.77 -3.66
CA LEU A 157 -5.32 6.75 -2.93
C LEU A 157 -4.89 5.34 -3.35
N PHE A 158 -4.92 5.06 -4.67
CA PHE A 158 -4.61 3.73 -5.17
C PHE A 158 -3.14 3.37 -4.99
N LEU A 159 -2.22 4.30 -5.27
CA LEU A 159 -0.80 4.05 -5.02
C LEU A 159 -0.55 3.71 -3.54
N MET A 160 -1.16 4.43 -2.61
CA MET A 160 -1.07 4.16 -1.18
C MET A 160 -1.58 2.75 -0.83
N GLN A 161 -2.77 2.36 -1.37
CA GLN A 161 -3.34 1.04 -1.09
C GLN A 161 -2.47 -0.09 -1.66
N VAL A 162 -1.98 0.07 -2.89
CA VAL A 162 -1.12 -0.91 -3.55
C VAL A 162 0.19 -1.09 -2.78
N VAL A 163 0.91 -0.01 -2.47
CA VAL A 163 2.17 -0.05 -1.74
C VAL A 163 2.01 -0.75 -0.39
N GLN A 164 0.94 -0.46 0.33
CA GLN A 164 0.68 -1.08 1.63
C GLN A 164 0.23 -2.54 1.55
N SER A 165 -0.10 -3.06 0.35
CA SER A 165 -0.40 -4.47 0.12
C SER A 165 0.79 -5.31 -0.35
N PHE A 166 1.94 -4.67 -0.64
CA PHE A 166 3.13 -5.36 -1.16
C PHE A 166 3.94 -6.11 -0.12
N LEU A 167 3.94 -5.60 1.11
CA LEU A 167 4.61 -6.21 2.26
C LEU A 167 3.66 -6.22 3.45
N VAL A 168 3.95 -7.06 4.42
CA VAL A 168 3.21 -7.01 5.70
C VAL A 168 3.84 -5.97 6.60
N TRP A 169 3.44 -4.71 6.38
CA TRP A 169 3.87 -3.60 7.20
C TRP A 169 3.35 -3.70 8.63
N SER A 170 4.11 -3.20 9.58
CA SER A 170 3.65 -3.12 10.96
C SER A 170 2.53 -2.09 11.15
N ASP A 171 1.82 -2.17 12.25
CA ASP A 171 0.84 -1.19 12.69
C ASP A 171 1.43 0.21 12.95
N ARG A 172 2.75 0.29 13.13
CA ARG A 172 3.51 1.54 13.35
C ARG A 172 4.11 2.13 12.06
N ALA A 173 4.21 1.37 10.97
CA ALA A 173 4.98 1.73 9.78
C ALA A 173 4.63 3.10 9.21
N PHE A 174 3.34 3.42 9.13
CA PHE A 174 2.82 4.66 8.52
C PHE A 174 1.95 5.49 9.46
N GLN A 175 2.10 5.30 10.77
CA GLN A 175 1.29 5.98 11.78
C GLN A 175 1.50 7.50 11.78
N TYR A 176 2.74 7.95 11.56
CA TYR A 176 3.10 9.37 11.62
C TYR A 176 3.52 9.94 10.27
N GLN A 177 3.72 9.12 9.28
CA GLN A 177 4.22 9.54 7.99
C GLN A 177 3.64 8.66 6.87
N SER A 178 2.98 9.30 5.91
CA SER A 178 2.47 8.61 4.72
C SER A 178 3.61 7.92 3.95
N PRO A 179 3.38 6.75 3.33
CA PRO A 179 4.34 6.15 2.40
C PRO A 179 4.57 7.01 1.14
N LEU A 180 3.71 8.01 0.93
CA LEU A 180 3.76 8.89 -0.23
C LEU A 180 4.31 10.27 0.13
N ALA A 181 4.85 10.96 -0.88
CA ALA A 181 5.28 12.35 -0.82
C ALA A 181 4.79 13.10 -2.07
N ILE A 182 4.81 14.42 -2.00
CA ILE A 182 4.57 15.29 -3.14
C ILE A 182 5.92 15.72 -3.70
N ALA A 183 6.19 15.40 -4.96
CA ALA A 183 7.39 15.84 -5.67
C ALA A 183 7.31 17.35 -6.00
N PRO A 184 8.45 18.02 -6.31
CA PRO A 184 8.46 19.44 -6.64
C PRO A 184 7.58 19.85 -7.82
N ASN A 185 7.29 18.91 -8.72
CA ASN A 185 6.36 19.10 -9.86
C ASN A 185 4.88 18.91 -9.50
N GLY A 186 4.56 18.68 -8.21
CA GLY A 186 3.20 18.48 -7.72
C GLY A 186 2.66 17.06 -7.84
N HIS A 187 3.42 16.12 -8.42
CA HIS A 187 2.98 14.73 -8.50
C HIS A 187 3.16 13.97 -7.20
N THR A 188 2.22 13.07 -6.93
CA THR A 188 2.34 12.11 -5.83
C THR A 188 3.34 11.02 -6.23
N VAL A 189 4.31 10.78 -5.35
CA VAL A 189 5.36 9.77 -5.53
C VAL A 189 5.52 8.93 -4.27
N LEU A 190 6.08 7.74 -4.43
CA LEU A 190 6.50 6.93 -3.31
C LEU A 190 7.73 7.56 -2.65
N ARG A 191 7.76 7.60 -1.32
CA ARG A 191 8.95 8.03 -0.59
C ARG A 191 10.12 7.11 -0.89
N ALA A 192 11.32 7.69 -1.00
CA ALA A 192 12.52 6.95 -1.37
C ALA A 192 12.80 5.78 -0.43
N GLU A 193 12.69 6.00 0.89
CA GLU A 193 12.89 4.99 1.92
C GLU A 193 11.91 3.81 1.80
N VAL A 194 10.65 4.09 1.46
CA VAL A 194 9.63 3.05 1.25
C VAL A 194 9.91 2.28 -0.04
N ALA A 195 10.29 2.99 -1.10
CA ALA A 195 10.65 2.37 -2.37
C ALA A 195 11.86 1.43 -2.22
N ASP A 196 12.86 1.83 -1.44
CA ASP A 196 14.07 1.02 -1.20
C ASP A 196 13.74 -0.24 -0.40
N VAL A 197 12.88 -0.14 0.63
CA VAL A 197 12.40 -1.32 1.39
C VAL A 197 11.64 -2.31 0.51
N ILE A 198 10.78 -1.82 -0.39
CA ILE A 198 10.00 -2.71 -1.26
C ILE A 198 10.91 -3.40 -2.30
N ARG A 199 11.96 -2.71 -2.78
CA ARG A 199 12.91 -3.27 -3.76
C ARG A 199 13.89 -4.27 -3.16
N ALA A 200 14.34 -4.05 -1.90
CA ALA A 200 15.31 -4.89 -1.23
C ALA A 200 14.81 -6.31 -0.99
#